data_6d59e5202d2db93d9349dae03b23be23
#
_entry.id   6d59e5202d2db93d9349dae03b23be23
#
_cell.length_a   1.000
_cell.length_b   1.000
_cell.length_c   1.000
_cell.angle_alpha   90.00
_cell.angle_beta   90.00
_cell.angle_gamma   90.00
#
_symmetry.space_group_name_H-M   'P 1'
#
loop_
_entity.id
_entity.type
_entity.pdbx_description
1 polymer ?
#
loop_
_entity_poly.entity_id
_entity_poly.type
_entity_poly.pdbx_seq_one_letter_code
_entity_poly.pdbx_strand_id
1 'polypeptide(L)'
;MTPREAYNFVKRLGLKRDQRSEEIIMKSPMWAYKYAENIIKGRFPEAEQYIMTDPEWVYFYAENIIEGRWPEAEQYIMTDPEWAFWYAHHVIEGRWPEAEPVIMKHPRLAYMYALYIIKGRFPEAEPVIITDPQYAYQYAENIIKGRWLEAEQYIMTDPESALLYAGDIIKGRWLEAEQYI
;
A
#
# COMPACT_ATOMS: atom_id res chain seq x y z
N MET A 1 0.22 -2.15 -34.34
CA MET A 1 0.85 -3.00 -33.33
C MET A 1 0.57 -2.39 -31.95
N THR A 2 0.04 -3.16 -31.04
CA THR A 2 -0.20 -2.78 -29.63
C THR A 2 1.08 -2.90 -28.80
N PRO A 3 1.16 -2.28 -27.60
CA PRO A 3 2.31 -2.45 -26.70
C PRO A 3 2.60 -3.93 -26.36
N ARG A 4 1.56 -4.73 -26.16
CA ARG A 4 1.66 -6.19 -25.95
C ARG A 4 2.28 -6.91 -27.15
N GLU A 5 1.82 -6.60 -28.34
CA GLU A 5 2.35 -7.21 -29.59
C GLU A 5 3.81 -6.83 -29.82
N ALA A 6 4.17 -5.56 -29.58
CA ALA A 6 5.54 -5.07 -29.69
C ALA A 6 6.47 -5.78 -28.69
N TYR A 7 6.05 -5.90 -27.43
CA TYR A 7 6.78 -6.65 -26.41
C TYR A 7 6.99 -8.12 -26.80
N ASN A 8 5.91 -8.80 -27.24
CA ASN A 8 5.99 -10.20 -27.65
C ASN A 8 6.87 -10.40 -28.89
N PHE A 9 6.87 -9.44 -29.81
CA PHE A 9 7.76 -9.46 -30.99
C PHE A 9 9.22 -9.44 -30.58
N VAL A 10 9.63 -8.49 -29.73
CA VAL A 10 11.00 -8.37 -29.24
C VAL A 10 11.43 -9.63 -28.47
N LYS A 11 10.56 -10.09 -27.56
CA LYS A 11 10.81 -11.28 -26.73
C LYS A 11 10.99 -12.55 -27.59
N ARG A 12 10.13 -12.76 -28.58
CA ARG A 12 10.19 -13.92 -29.47
C ARG A 12 11.46 -13.96 -30.30
N LEU A 13 11.94 -12.80 -30.74
CA LEU A 13 13.15 -12.71 -31.55
C LEU A 13 14.43 -12.66 -30.73
N GLY A 14 14.33 -12.63 -29.40
CA GLY A 14 15.48 -12.55 -28.49
C GLY A 14 16.28 -11.25 -28.65
N LEU A 15 15.63 -10.15 -29.08
CA LEU A 15 16.30 -8.87 -29.24
C LEU A 15 16.54 -8.24 -27.88
N LYS A 16 17.71 -7.64 -27.69
CA LYS A 16 18.01 -6.88 -26.46
C LYS A 16 17.29 -5.52 -26.42
N ARG A 17 17.21 -4.85 -27.57
CA ARG A 17 16.48 -3.57 -27.77
C ARG A 17 15.97 -3.49 -29.22
N ASP A 18 14.81 -2.82 -29.42
CA ASP A 18 14.25 -2.50 -30.73
C ASP A 18 13.51 -1.17 -30.66
N GLN A 19 14.11 -0.12 -31.22
CA GLN A 19 13.61 1.26 -31.10
C GLN A 19 12.14 1.41 -31.53
N ARG A 20 11.70 0.76 -32.62
CA ARG A 20 10.30 0.84 -33.09
C ARG A 20 9.32 0.22 -32.12
N SER A 21 9.71 -0.88 -31.50
CA SER A 21 8.91 -1.53 -30.47
C SER A 21 8.90 -0.70 -29.18
N GLU A 22 10.03 -0.11 -28.80
CA GLU A 22 10.16 0.74 -27.61
C GLU A 22 9.25 1.97 -27.70
N GLU A 23 9.17 2.65 -28.84
CA GLU A 23 8.26 3.79 -29.08
C GLU A 23 6.77 3.45 -28.89
N ILE A 24 6.41 2.17 -29.02
CA ILE A 24 5.06 1.67 -28.81
C ILE A 24 4.89 1.20 -27.36
N ILE A 25 5.86 0.45 -26.85
CA ILE A 25 5.86 -0.17 -25.53
C ILE A 25 5.82 0.90 -24.43
N MET A 26 6.64 1.95 -24.57
CA MET A 26 6.78 3.00 -23.53
C MET A 26 5.48 3.74 -23.22
N LYS A 27 4.52 3.76 -24.14
CA LYS A 27 3.21 4.42 -23.96
C LYS A 27 2.26 3.70 -23.01
N SER A 28 2.64 2.51 -22.55
CA SER A 28 1.88 1.73 -21.58
C SER A 28 2.75 1.47 -20.35
N PRO A 29 2.42 2.03 -19.18
CA PRO A 29 3.19 1.84 -17.94
C PRO A 29 3.52 0.37 -17.68
N MET A 30 2.51 -0.50 -17.74
CA MET A 30 2.65 -1.94 -17.55
C MET A 30 3.66 -2.58 -18.52
N TRP A 31 3.55 -2.28 -19.82
CA TRP A 31 4.43 -2.92 -20.81
C TRP A 31 5.83 -2.31 -20.80
N ALA A 32 5.95 -1.03 -20.46
CA ALA A 32 7.24 -0.37 -20.24
C ALA A 32 7.98 -1.00 -19.05
N TYR A 33 7.30 -1.21 -17.92
CA TYR A 33 7.86 -1.93 -16.78
C TYR A 33 8.31 -3.34 -17.17
N LYS A 34 7.42 -4.14 -17.79
CA LYS A 34 7.76 -5.51 -18.23
C LYS A 34 8.92 -5.56 -19.21
N TYR A 35 9.07 -4.55 -20.05
CA TYR A 35 10.17 -4.44 -20.98
C TYR A 35 11.49 -4.13 -20.26
N ALA A 36 11.45 -3.21 -19.30
CA ALA A 36 12.58 -2.89 -18.44
C ALA A 36 13.04 -4.13 -17.66
N GLU A 37 12.10 -4.85 -17.04
CA GLU A 37 12.38 -6.03 -16.23
C GLU A 37 12.93 -7.21 -17.03
N ASN A 38 12.27 -7.57 -18.12
CA ASN A 38 12.52 -8.85 -18.79
C ASN A 38 13.44 -8.77 -20.02
N ILE A 39 13.54 -7.60 -20.64
CA ILE A 39 14.31 -7.40 -21.89
C ILE A 39 15.55 -6.58 -21.63
N ILE A 40 15.39 -5.36 -21.10
CA ILE A 40 16.52 -4.47 -20.78
C ILE A 40 17.28 -5.00 -19.57
N LYS A 41 16.57 -5.53 -18.58
CA LYS A 41 17.07 -5.95 -17.26
C LYS A 41 17.73 -4.79 -16.51
N GLY A 42 17.01 -3.66 -16.47
CA GLY A 42 17.45 -2.43 -15.84
C GLY A 42 16.55 -1.26 -16.23
N ARG A 43 16.97 -0.05 -15.88
CA ARG A 43 16.19 1.17 -16.12
C ARG A 43 15.89 1.39 -17.61
N PHE A 44 14.68 1.94 -17.87
CA PHE A 44 14.22 2.39 -19.18
C PHE A 44 13.86 3.89 -19.11
N PRO A 45 14.87 4.79 -19.08
CA PRO A 45 14.67 6.22 -18.84
C PRO A 45 13.68 6.88 -19.78
N GLU A 46 13.67 6.48 -21.06
CA GLU A 46 12.78 7.04 -22.08
C GLU A 46 11.30 6.76 -21.79
N ALA A 47 11.03 5.69 -21.01
CA ALA A 47 9.67 5.29 -20.63
C ALA A 47 9.25 5.79 -19.24
N GLU A 48 10.18 6.26 -18.40
CA GLU A 48 9.90 6.61 -17.01
C GLU A 48 8.79 7.65 -16.87
N GLN A 49 8.73 8.66 -17.75
CA GLN A 49 7.65 9.64 -17.78
C GLN A 49 6.25 9.02 -17.99
N TYR A 50 6.16 7.89 -18.68
CA TYR A 50 4.90 7.17 -18.88
C TYR A 50 4.61 6.24 -17.71
N ILE A 51 5.64 5.59 -17.15
CA ILE A 51 5.50 4.74 -15.97
C ILE A 51 4.97 5.56 -14.78
N MET A 52 5.45 6.80 -14.61
CA MET A 52 4.99 7.73 -13.57
C MET A 52 3.51 8.09 -13.64
N THR A 53 2.81 7.82 -14.74
CA THR A 53 1.37 8.10 -14.85
C THR A 53 0.48 7.12 -14.09
N ASP A 54 1.05 6.04 -13.55
CA ASP A 54 0.30 4.98 -12.88
C ASP A 54 1.02 4.53 -11.60
N PRO A 55 0.46 4.80 -10.41
CA PRO A 55 1.07 4.49 -9.11
C PRO A 55 1.48 3.03 -8.93
N GLU A 56 0.69 2.08 -9.47
CA GLU A 56 1.02 0.65 -9.44
C GLU A 56 2.37 0.39 -10.10
N TRP A 57 2.57 0.92 -11.31
CA TRP A 57 3.80 0.67 -12.07
C TRP A 57 4.98 1.50 -11.58
N VAL A 58 4.74 2.64 -10.95
CA VAL A 58 5.76 3.38 -10.19
C VAL A 58 6.31 2.52 -9.07
N TYR A 59 5.42 1.92 -8.27
CA TYR A 59 5.82 1.05 -7.17
C TYR A 59 6.67 -0.13 -7.65
N PHE A 60 6.17 -0.93 -8.62
CA PHE A 60 6.91 -2.08 -9.13
C PHE A 60 8.23 -1.70 -9.80
N TYR A 61 8.29 -0.56 -10.46
CA TYR A 61 9.51 -0.09 -11.09
C TYR A 61 10.56 0.36 -10.06
N ALA A 62 10.13 1.04 -9.02
CA ALA A 62 11.01 1.42 -7.91
C ALA A 62 11.53 0.20 -7.16
N GLU A 63 10.65 -0.76 -6.86
CA GLU A 63 11.01 -1.97 -6.11
C GLU A 63 11.95 -2.89 -6.90
N ASN A 64 11.64 -3.19 -8.18
CA ASN A 64 12.30 -4.27 -8.91
C ASN A 64 13.34 -3.81 -9.94
N ILE A 65 13.34 -2.52 -10.33
CA ILE A 65 14.24 -2.00 -11.36
C ILE A 65 15.24 -0.99 -10.79
N ILE A 66 14.74 -0.05 -9.98
CA ILE A 66 15.60 0.93 -9.30
C ILE A 66 16.20 0.32 -8.04
N GLU A 67 15.48 -0.63 -7.42
CA GLU A 67 15.84 -1.28 -6.14
C GLU A 67 16.02 -0.25 -5.02
N GLY A 68 15.12 0.74 -4.97
CA GLY A 68 15.16 1.81 -3.98
C GLY A 68 14.25 2.98 -4.29
N ARG A 69 14.38 4.06 -3.51
CA ARG A 69 13.55 5.26 -3.65
C ARG A 69 13.70 5.89 -5.03
N TRP A 70 12.55 6.34 -5.56
CA TRP A 70 12.45 7.11 -6.80
C TRP A 70 11.80 8.47 -6.54
N PRO A 71 12.59 9.46 -6.03
CA PRO A 71 12.06 10.73 -5.53
C PRO A 71 11.21 11.49 -6.55
N GLU A 72 11.59 11.46 -7.85
CA GLU A 72 10.87 12.14 -8.91
C GLU A 72 9.46 11.58 -9.13
N ALA A 73 9.26 10.30 -8.78
CA ALA A 73 7.97 9.62 -8.95
C ALA A 73 7.11 9.62 -7.66
N GLU A 74 7.67 9.97 -6.53
CA GLU A 74 6.98 9.88 -5.23
C GLU A 74 5.68 10.71 -5.18
N GLN A 75 5.63 11.88 -5.84
CA GLN A 75 4.42 12.68 -5.95
C GLN A 75 3.27 11.95 -6.66
N TYR A 76 3.58 11.06 -7.60
CA TYR A 76 2.58 10.30 -8.35
C TYR A 76 2.09 9.10 -7.55
N ILE A 77 2.98 8.40 -6.85
CA ILE A 77 2.59 7.26 -6.02
C ILE A 77 1.72 7.69 -4.83
N MET A 78 1.94 8.88 -4.27
CA MET A 78 1.09 9.46 -3.22
C MET A 78 -0.32 9.82 -3.68
N THR A 79 -0.66 9.70 -4.97
CA THR A 79 -2.05 9.87 -5.43
C THR A 79 -2.93 8.67 -5.10
N ASP A 80 -2.32 7.52 -4.80
CA ASP A 80 -3.02 6.30 -4.39
C ASP A 80 -2.51 5.84 -3.01
N PRO A 81 -3.38 5.81 -1.98
CA PRO A 81 -2.97 5.46 -0.61
C PRO A 81 -2.51 4.00 -0.47
N GLU A 82 -3.03 3.09 -1.28
CA GLU A 82 -2.62 1.68 -1.26
C GLU A 82 -1.17 1.54 -1.74
N TRP A 83 -0.85 2.11 -2.89
CA TRP A 83 0.50 2.06 -3.44
C TRP A 83 1.49 2.89 -2.63
N ALA A 84 1.05 4.00 -2.02
CA ALA A 84 1.86 4.78 -1.08
C ALA A 84 2.24 3.94 0.15
N PHE A 85 1.30 3.15 0.68
CA PHE A 85 1.59 2.22 1.79
C PHE A 85 2.62 1.15 1.38
N TRP A 86 2.42 0.47 0.24
CA TRP A 86 3.35 -0.57 -0.22
C TRP A 86 4.74 -0.02 -0.51
N TYR A 87 4.82 1.19 -1.07
CA TYR A 87 6.08 1.87 -1.31
C TYR A 87 6.83 2.21 0.00
N ALA A 88 6.11 2.72 0.99
CA ALA A 88 6.68 2.96 2.31
C ALA A 88 7.19 1.66 2.96
N HIS A 89 6.44 0.57 2.78
CA HIS A 89 6.75 -0.73 3.39
C HIS A 89 7.92 -1.45 2.73
N HIS A 90 7.98 -1.52 1.39
CA HIS A 90 8.94 -2.35 0.67
C HIS A 90 10.09 -1.57 0.02
N VAL A 91 9.89 -0.28 -0.29
CA VAL A 91 10.90 0.52 -0.98
C VAL A 91 11.64 1.44 -0.01
N ILE A 92 10.90 2.15 0.85
CA ILE A 92 11.50 3.02 1.88
C ILE A 92 11.92 2.21 3.10
N GLU A 93 11.20 1.11 3.40
CA GLU A 93 11.37 0.25 4.58
C GLU A 93 11.26 1.02 5.90
N GLY A 94 10.39 2.05 5.93
CA GLY A 94 10.24 2.90 7.09
C GLY A 94 9.18 3.99 6.94
N ARG A 95 9.14 4.90 7.91
CA ARG A 95 8.18 6.02 7.89
C ARG A 95 8.38 6.90 6.66
N TRP A 96 7.26 7.28 6.06
CA TRP A 96 7.20 8.24 4.97
C TRP A 96 6.22 9.38 5.34
N PRO A 97 6.72 10.39 6.10
CA PRO A 97 5.86 11.45 6.64
C PRO A 97 5.05 12.20 5.58
N GLU A 98 5.61 12.37 4.38
CA GLU A 98 4.95 13.06 3.26
C GLU A 98 3.71 12.31 2.76
N ALA A 99 3.70 10.98 2.84
CA ALA A 99 2.58 10.13 2.42
C ALA A 99 1.60 9.80 3.56
N GLU A 100 2.00 9.97 4.82
CA GLU A 100 1.14 9.66 5.97
C GLU A 100 -0.24 10.33 5.88
N PRO A 101 -0.39 11.62 5.47
CA PRO A 101 -1.71 12.25 5.35
C PRO A 101 -2.63 11.59 4.32
N VAL A 102 -2.08 10.88 3.34
CA VAL A 102 -2.86 10.14 2.33
C VAL A 102 -3.21 8.75 2.84
N ILE A 103 -2.25 8.04 3.41
CA ILE A 103 -2.41 6.68 3.97
C ILE A 103 -3.42 6.68 5.13
N MET A 104 -3.33 7.68 6.02
CA MET A 104 -4.19 7.81 7.19
C MET A 104 -5.66 8.08 6.88
N LYS A 105 -6.06 8.38 5.64
CA LYS A 105 -7.48 8.58 5.29
C LYS A 105 -8.31 7.29 5.34
N HIS A 106 -7.67 6.14 5.36
CA HIS A 106 -8.30 4.83 5.33
C HIS A 106 -7.98 4.05 6.61
N PRO A 107 -8.99 3.67 7.41
CA PRO A 107 -8.78 2.96 8.68
C PRO A 107 -7.88 1.74 8.56
N ARG A 108 -8.08 0.92 7.50
CA ARG A 108 -7.27 -0.26 7.20
C ARG A 108 -5.81 0.08 6.99
N LEU A 109 -5.53 1.05 6.11
CA LEU A 109 -4.15 1.42 5.78
C LEU A 109 -3.45 2.11 6.96
N ALA A 110 -4.19 2.93 7.70
CA ALA A 110 -3.71 3.56 8.93
C ALA A 110 -3.28 2.51 9.98
N TYR A 111 -4.13 1.49 10.20
CA TYR A 111 -3.80 0.37 11.08
C TYR A 111 -2.58 -0.42 10.56
N MET A 112 -2.56 -0.79 9.28
CA MET A 112 -1.43 -1.52 8.68
C MET A 112 -0.13 -0.73 8.77
N TYR A 113 -0.18 0.59 8.56
CA TYR A 113 0.99 1.45 8.68
C TYR A 113 1.52 1.50 10.11
N ALA A 114 0.62 1.59 11.10
CA ALA A 114 0.99 1.51 12.50
C ALA A 114 1.62 0.15 12.86
N LEU A 115 1.06 -0.94 12.32
CA LEU A 115 1.52 -2.31 12.62
C LEU A 115 2.86 -2.64 11.97
N TYR A 116 3.02 -2.39 10.68
CA TYR A 116 4.16 -2.87 9.90
C TYR A 116 5.29 -1.87 9.76
N ILE A 117 4.99 -0.58 9.76
CA ILE A 117 5.96 0.47 9.50
C ILE A 117 6.39 1.18 10.80
N ILE A 118 5.42 1.71 11.56
CA ILE A 118 5.72 2.37 12.85
C ILE A 118 6.05 1.34 13.93
N LYS A 119 5.42 0.16 13.88
CA LYS A 119 5.56 -0.95 14.85
C LYS A 119 5.20 -0.52 16.27
N GLY A 120 4.16 0.30 16.38
CA GLY A 120 3.68 0.86 17.63
C GLY A 120 2.51 1.80 17.45
N ARG A 121 2.14 2.51 18.51
CA ARG A 121 1.04 3.47 18.47
C ARG A 121 1.30 4.57 17.45
N PHE A 122 0.22 4.93 16.74
CA PHE A 122 0.20 6.03 15.77
C PHE A 122 -0.95 7.00 16.14
N PRO A 123 -0.73 7.88 17.15
CA PRO A 123 -1.79 8.73 17.69
C PRO A 123 -2.47 9.61 16.64
N GLU A 124 -1.72 10.09 15.64
CA GLU A 124 -2.23 10.92 14.56
C GLU A 124 -3.27 10.20 13.68
N ALA A 125 -3.18 8.86 13.59
CA ALA A 125 -4.08 8.01 12.81
C ALA A 125 -5.22 7.40 13.64
N GLU A 126 -5.09 7.38 14.96
CA GLU A 126 -6.10 6.79 15.86
C GLU A 126 -7.52 7.33 15.63
N PRO A 127 -7.73 8.65 15.38
CA PRO A 127 -9.07 9.17 15.09
C PRO A 127 -9.72 8.59 13.82
N VAL A 128 -8.92 8.09 12.88
CA VAL A 128 -9.43 7.45 11.67
C VAL A 128 -9.58 5.94 11.89
N ILE A 129 -8.60 5.28 12.52
CA ILE A 129 -8.65 3.84 12.80
C ILE A 129 -9.91 3.49 13.60
N ILE A 130 -10.26 4.32 14.59
CA ILE A 130 -11.39 4.13 15.50
C ILE A 130 -12.76 4.13 14.76
N THR A 131 -12.84 4.69 13.57
CA THR A 131 -14.10 4.78 12.81
C THR A 131 -14.53 3.45 12.20
N ASP A 132 -13.64 2.46 12.16
CA ASP A 132 -13.93 1.11 11.70
C ASP A 132 -13.78 0.13 12.88
N PRO A 133 -14.87 -0.52 13.34
CA PRO A 133 -14.85 -1.39 14.51
C PRO A 133 -13.83 -2.53 14.42
N GLN A 134 -13.65 -3.12 13.24
CA GLN A 134 -12.73 -4.22 13.02
C GLN A 134 -11.28 -3.77 13.20
N TYR A 135 -10.90 -2.65 12.57
CA TYR A 135 -9.53 -2.14 12.70
C TYR A 135 -9.26 -1.51 14.06
N ALA A 136 -10.28 -0.96 14.71
CA ALA A 136 -10.21 -0.50 16.09
C ALA A 136 -9.91 -1.65 17.05
N TYR A 137 -10.62 -2.78 16.92
CA TYR A 137 -10.33 -4.00 17.69
C TYR A 137 -8.91 -4.50 17.40
N GLN A 138 -8.53 -4.67 16.14
CA GLN A 138 -7.20 -5.15 15.77
C GLN A 138 -6.07 -4.25 16.27
N TYR A 139 -6.30 -2.94 16.27
CA TYR A 139 -5.34 -1.97 16.80
C TYR A 139 -5.18 -2.10 18.32
N ALA A 140 -6.30 -2.27 19.03
CA ALA A 140 -6.28 -2.53 20.46
C ALA A 140 -5.55 -3.83 20.81
N GLU A 141 -5.77 -4.89 20.04
CA GLU A 141 -5.14 -6.20 20.23
C GLU A 141 -3.64 -6.18 19.92
N ASN A 142 -3.26 -5.72 18.73
CA ASN A 142 -1.92 -5.91 18.20
C ASN A 142 -0.93 -4.79 18.57
N ILE A 143 -1.44 -3.58 18.80
CA ILE A 143 -0.62 -2.38 19.00
C ILE A 143 -0.71 -1.88 20.43
N ILE A 144 -1.93 -1.61 20.94
CA ILE A 144 -2.13 -1.16 22.33
C ILE A 144 -1.90 -2.31 23.31
N LYS A 145 -2.27 -3.53 22.92
CA LYS A 145 -2.20 -4.78 23.70
C LYS A 145 -3.00 -4.68 25.00
N GLY A 146 -4.18 -4.10 24.92
CA GLY A 146 -5.06 -3.85 26.03
C GLY A 146 -6.30 -3.03 25.65
N ARG A 147 -7.08 -2.65 26.67
CA ARG A 147 -8.30 -1.88 26.46
C ARG A 147 -8.00 -0.51 25.81
N TRP A 148 -8.80 -0.18 24.80
CA TRP A 148 -8.82 1.13 24.17
C TRP A 148 -10.17 1.80 24.41
N LEU A 149 -10.28 2.49 25.56
CA LEU A 149 -11.56 2.98 26.06
C LEU A 149 -12.26 3.93 25.08
N GLU A 150 -11.49 4.76 24.38
CA GLU A 150 -12.03 5.70 23.40
C GLU A 150 -12.66 4.98 22.21
N ALA A 151 -12.15 3.78 21.87
CA ALA A 151 -12.63 2.98 20.73
C ALA A 151 -13.82 2.09 21.11
N GLU A 152 -14.04 1.78 22.39
CA GLU A 152 -15.04 0.80 22.82
C GLU A 152 -16.45 1.14 22.33
N GLN A 153 -16.83 2.43 22.29
CA GLN A 153 -18.12 2.87 21.75
C GLN A 153 -18.31 2.56 20.27
N TYR A 154 -17.22 2.46 19.49
CA TYR A 154 -17.26 2.11 18.08
C TYR A 154 -17.18 0.60 17.91
N ILE A 155 -16.27 -0.08 18.61
CA ILE A 155 -16.08 -1.54 18.55
C ILE A 155 -17.40 -2.28 18.87
N MET A 156 -18.15 -1.82 19.88
CA MET A 156 -19.41 -2.45 20.27
C MET A 156 -20.52 -2.33 19.21
N THR A 157 -20.39 -1.47 18.20
CA THR A 157 -21.38 -1.33 17.13
C THR A 157 -21.35 -2.48 16.12
N ASP A 158 -20.26 -3.26 16.09
CA ASP A 158 -20.13 -4.46 15.28
C ASP A 158 -20.09 -5.69 16.18
N PRO A 159 -21.10 -6.59 16.09
CA PRO A 159 -21.19 -7.76 16.99
C PRO A 159 -19.98 -8.67 16.98
N GLU A 160 -19.35 -8.88 15.80
CA GLU A 160 -18.16 -9.73 15.67
C GLU A 160 -16.96 -9.09 16.37
N SER A 161 -16.68 -7.83 16.11
CA SER A 161 -15.60 -7.08 16.75
C SER A 161 -15.80 -6.98 18.27
N ALA A 162 -17.04 -6.76 18.71
CA ALA A 162 -17.38 -6.71 20.14
C ALA A 162 -17.14 -8.04 20.85
N LEU A 163 -17.52 -9.16 20.22
CA LEU A 163 -17.31 -10.49 20.76
C LEU A 163 -15.81 -10.81 20.89
N LEU A 164 -15.04 -10.52 19.84
CA LEU A 164 -13.59 -10.73 19.84
C LEU A 164 -12.91 -9.84 20.89
N TYR A 165 -13.28 -8.58 20.96
CA TYR A 165 -12.72 -7.65 21.95
C TYR A 165 -13.03 -8.07 23.39
N ALA A 166 -14.25 -8.55 23.65
CA ALA A 166 -14.62 -9.10 24.97
C ALA A 166 -13.80 -10.34 25.34
N GLY A 167 -13.56 -11.23 24.37
CA GLY A 167 -12.79 -12.46 24.58
C GLY A 167 -11.30 -12.22 24.74
N ASP A 168 -10.70 -11.46 23.83
CA ASP A 168 -9.25 -11.36 23.71
C ASP A 168 -8.64 -10.26 24.57
N ILE A 169 -9.39 -9.16 24.79
CA ILE A 169 -8.88 -7.97 25.46
C ILE A 169 -9.47 -7.83 26.88
N ILE A 170 -10.80 -7.86 27.01
CA ILE A 170 -11.45 -7.75 28.33
C ILE A 170 -11.30 -9.06 29.11
N LYS A 171 -11.28 -10.19 28.39
CA LYS A 171 -11.19 -11.56 28.97
C LYS A 171 -12.35 -11.88 29.91
N GLY A 172 -13.55 -11.43 29.55
CA GLY A 172 -14.75 -11.61 30.37
C GLY A 172 -15.97 -10.95 29.72
N ARG A 173 -17.02 -10.84 30.55
CA ARG A 173 -18.25 -10.18 30.12
C ARG A 173 -18.02 -8.68 29.86
N TRP A 174 -18.55 -8.20 28.74
CA TRP A 174 -18.59 -6.80 28.41
C TRP A 174 -20.03 -6.30 28.44
N LEU A 175 -20.45 -5.90 29.63
CA LEU A 175 -21.88 -5.62 29.93
C LEU A 175 -22.43 -4.51 28.99
N GLU A 176 -21.63 -3.50 28.68
CA GLU A 176 -22.02 -2.38 27.84
C GLU A 176 -22.29 -2.81 26.40
N ALA A 177 -21.63 -3.87 25.93
CA ALA A 177 -21.78 -4.40 24.58
C ALA A 177 -22.85 -5.50 24.48
N GLU A 178 -23.32 -6.09 25.57
CA GLU A 178 -24.26 -7.22 25.54
C GLU A 178 -25.59 -6.93 24.81
N GLN A 179 -25.98 -5.66 24.70
CA GLN A 179 -27.17 -5.27 23.95
C GLN A 179 -26.95 -5.29 22.40
N TYR A 180 -25.71 -5.41 21.94
CA TYR A 180 -25.34 -5.42 20.53
C TYR A 180 -24.88 -6.81 20.04
N ILE A 181 -24.54 -7.71 20.94
CA ILE A 181 -24.13 -9.09 20.71
C ILE A 181 -25.34 -10.03 20.86
#